data_f4f48a23e7877d80d12cec19bba89e32
#
_entry.id   f4f48a23e7877d80d12cec19bba89e32
#
_cell.length_a   1.000
_cell.length_b   1.000
_cell.length_c   1.000
_cell.angle_alpha   90.00
_cell.angle_beta   90.00
_cell.angle_gamma   90.00
#
_symmetry.space_group_name_H-M   'P 1'
#
loop_
_entity.id
_entity.type
_entity.pdbx_description
1 polymer ?
#
loop_
_entity_poly.entity_id
_entity_poly.type
_entity_poly.pdbx_seq_one_letter_code
_entity_poly.pdbx_strand_id
1 'polypeptide(L)'
;MKVLFALTVIAVIVLQSFRLRAQSDKVVTEPGKKSTEHLYLDVHHLGPGKVTAEAVAEAHAKDLAVQGKYGVHFLKYWVDETGGDVYCLSSSADTQSIRKTHADAHGLLPDQIYAVTEGKESAVNGEKNFYLDIHEFGAEKVTAKDVAAAHQKDLAVEGKYGVNFINYWVNGGVVVCLSQAPDSLAVIKTHKEAHGLVPQHIMQVKPGEK
;
A
#
# COMPACT_ATOMS: atom_id res chain seq x y z
N MET A 1 -30.88 -57.31 -77.25
CA MET A 1 -30.85 -55.86 -77.47
C MET A 1 -31.32 -55.20 -76.24
N LYS A 2 -30.39 -54.65 -75.39
CA LYS A 2 -30.72 -53.95 -74.15
C LYS A 2 -30.19 -52.54 -74.33
N VAL A 3 -31.10 -51.59 -74.28
CA VAL A 3 -30.82 -50.15 -74.35
C VAL A 3 -30.54 -49.67 -72.94
N LEU A 4 -29.37 -49.13 -72.72
CA LEU A 4 -28.97 -48.59 -71.44
C LEU A 4 -29.29 -47.09 -71.45
N PHE A 5 -30.20 -46.65 -70.57
CA PHE A 5 -30.47 -45.25 -70.33
C PHE A 5 -29.46 -44.72 -69.27
N ALA A 6 -28.65 -43.76 -69.67
CA ALA A 6 -27.79 -43.02 -68.75
C ALA A 6 -28.57 -41.84 -68.20
N LEU A 7 -28.79 -41.86 -66.93
CA LEU A 7 -29.31 -40.68 -66.14
C LEU A 7 -28.12 -39.78 -65.68
N THR A 8 -28.05 -38.64 -66.33
CA THR A 8 -27.17 -37.56 -65.87
C THR A 8 -27.79 -36.83 -64.63
N VAL A 9 -27.21 -37.01 -63.48
CA VAL A 9 -27.56 -36.25 -62.26
C VAL A 9 -26.78 -34.98 -62.31
N ILE A 10 -27.47 -33.83 -62.47
CA ILE A 10 -26.89 -32.51 -62.34
C ILE A 10 -26.89 -32.15 -60.80
N ALA A 11 -25.74 -32.19 -60.22
CA ALA A 11 -25.55 -31.70 -58.79
C ALA A 11 -25.50 -30.20 -58.83
N VAL A 12 -26.56 -29.56 -58.36
CA VAL A 12 -26.58 -28.10 -58.07
C VAL A 12 -25.89 -27.88 -56.71
N ILE A 13 -24.66 -27.43 -56.76
CA ILE A 13 -23.93 -27.00 -55.52
C ILE A 13 -24.45 -25.64 -55.19
N VAL A 14 -25.33 -25.57 -54.17
CA VAL A 14 -25.73 -24.31 -53.54
C VAL A 14 -24.61 -23.91 -52.60
N LEU A 15 -23.75 -22.97 -53.03
CA LEU A 15 -22.82 -22.29 -52.14
C LEU A 15 -23.62 -21.41 -51.15
N GLN A 16 -23.92 -21.94 -49.99
CA GLN A 16 -24.36 -21.12 -48.85
C GLN A 16 -23.14 -20.41 -48.26
N SER A 17 -23.00 -19.15 -48.62
CA SER A 17 -22.05 -18.24 -48.00
C SER A 17 -22.42 -18.05 -46.53
N PHE A 18 -21.80 -18.82 -45.63
CA PHE A 18 -21.82 -18.54 -44.20
C PHE A 18 -21.05 -17.25 -43.99
N ARG A 19 -21.78 -16.13 -43.92
CA ARG A 19 -21.23 -14.91 -43.33
C ARG A 19 -21.10 -15.15 -41.86
N LEU A 20 -19.88 -15.44 -41.39
CA LEU A 20 -19.51 -15.30 -39.98
C LEU A 20 -19.71 -13.83 -39.62
N ARG A 21 -20.83 -13.55 -39.00
CA ARG A 21 -21.06 -12.26 -38.35
C ARG A 21 -20.22 -12.31 -37.08
N ALA A 22 -19.05 -11.66 -37.10
CA ALA A 22 -18.30 -11.40 -35.88
C ALA A 22 -19.21 -10.60 -34.97
N GLN A 23 -19.77 -11.28 -33.99
CA GLN A 23 -20.47 -10.65 -32.86
C GLN A 23 -19.40 -10.02 -32.02
N SER A 24 -19.19 -8.73 -32.21
CA SER A 24 -18.42 -7.91 -31.30
C SER A 24 -19.19 -7.93 -30.00
N ASP A 25 -18.78 -8.80 -29.11
CA ASP A 25 -19.16 -8.69 -27.68
C ASP A 25 -18.63 -7.35 -27.20
N LYS A 26 -19.49 -6.33 -27.28
CA LYS A 26 -19.32 -5.13 -26.51
C LYS A 26 -19.35 -5.58 -25.06
N VAL A 27 -18.16 -5.71 -24.47
CA VAL A 27 -18.01 -5.69 -23.02
C VAL A 27 -18.71 -4.42 -22.57
N VAL A 28 -19.94 -4.56 -22.10
CA VAL A 28 -20.64 -3.52 -21.38
C VAL A 28 -19.89 -3.43 -20.05
N THR A 29 -18.87 -2.58 -20.03
CA THR A 29 -18.32 -2.10 -18.77
C THR A 29 -19.47 -1.31 -18.12
N GLU A 30 -20.08 -1.93 -17.12
CA GLU A 30 -20.92 -1.19 -16.18
C GLU A 30 -20.17 0.07 -15.77
N PRO A 31 -20.82 1.27 -15.71
CA PRO A 31 -20.16 2.47 -15.22
C PRO A 31 -19.67 2.16 -13.81
N GLY A 32 -18.35 2.04 -13.67
CA GLY A 32 -17.67 1.53 -12.50
C GLY A 32 -18.23 2.17 -11.25
N LYS A 33 -18.70 1.33 -10.35
CA LYS A 33 -18.70 1.63 -8.93
C LYS A 33 -17.27 2.06 -8.64
N LYS A 34 -17.06 3.37 -8.47
CA LYS A 34 -15.77 3.94 -8.08
C LYS A 34 -15.42 3.21 -6.80
N SER A 35 -14.50 2.26 -6.82
CA SER A 35 -14.04 1.62 -5.60
C SER A 35 -13.47 2.76 -4.78
N THR A 36 -14.09 3.04 -3.65
CA THR A 36 -13.56 3.97 -2.68
C THR A 36 -12.41 3.26 -1.99
N GLU A 37 -11.27 3.16 -2.69
CA GLU A 37 -10.05 2.66 -2.08
C GLU A 37 -9.54 3.71 -1.10
N HIS A 38 -9.22 3.24 0.10
CA HIS A 38 -8.64 4.03 1.16
C HIS A 38 -7.23 3.55 1.42
N LEU A 39 -6.37 4.44 1.90
CA LEU A 39 -5.07 4.05 2.41
C LEU A 39 -5.20 3.52 3.82
N TYR A 40 -4.47 2.45 4.08
CA TYR A 40 -4.37 1.82 5.39
C TYR A 40 -2.90 1.60 5.74
N LEU A 41 -2.60 1.87 7.00
CA LEU A 41 -1.35 1.48 7.63
C LEU A 41 -1.69 0.35 8.61
N ASP A 42 -1.22 -0.85 8.34
CA ASP A 42 -1.35 -1.97 9.25
C ASP A 42 -0.05 -2.22 10.01
N VAL A 43 -0.18 -2.73 11.23
CA VAL A 43 0.93 -2.88 12.17
C VAL A 43 0.93 -4.28 12.74
N HIS A 44 2.12 -4.91 12.73
CA HIS A 44 2.37 -6.19 13.37
C HIS A 44 3.38 -6.00 14.52
N HIS A 45 3.02 -6.38 15.72
CA HIS A 45 3.88 -6.37 16.90
C HIS A 45 4.42 -7.79 17.17
N LEU A 46 5.54 -8.15 16.58
CA LEU A 46 6.12 -9.49 16.68
C LEU A 46 7.05 -9.64 17.89
N GLY A 47 7.52 -8.51 18.42
CA GLY A 47 8.39 -8.42 19.57
C GLY A 47 9.89 -8.41 19.24
N PRO A 48 10.73 -7.90 20.16
CA PRO A 48 12.15 -7.68 19.93
C PRO A 48 12.90 -8.93 19.47
N GLY A 49 13.68 -8.79 18.40
CA GLY A 49 14.51 -9.86 17.83
C GLY A 49 13.72 -11.00 17.15
N LYS A 50 12.42 -10.81 16.88
CA LYS A 50 11.57 -11.83 16.25
C LYS A 50 11.40 -11.63 14.75
N VAL A 51 11.85 -10.50 14.20
CA VAL A 51 11.70 -10.17 12.79
C VAL A 51 12.99 -9.62 12.21
N THR A 52 13.25 -9.95 10.94
CA THR A 52 14.30 -9.35 10.13
C THR A 52 13.71 -8.78 8.85
N ALA A 53 14.40 -7.84 8.21
CA ALA A 53 13.96 -7.26 6.95
C ALA A 53 13.81 -8.33 5.85
N GLU A 54 14.70 -9.34 5.83
CA GLU A 54 14.66 -10.46 4.88
C GLU A 54 13.38 -11.30 5.07
N ALA A 55 13.06 -11.64 6.33
CA ALA A 55 11.87 -12.44 6.65
C ALA A 55 10.58 -11.68 6.27
N VAL A 56 10.55 -10.36 6.46
CA VAL A 56 9.43 -9.52 6.05
C VAL A 56 9.34 -9.45 4.53
N ALA A 57 10.46 -9.32 3.81
CA ALA A 57 10.46 -9.33 2.35
C ALA A 57 9.89 -10.64 1.78
N GLU A 58 10.24 -11.79 2.39
CA GLU A 58 9.67 -13.09 2.00
C GLU A 58 8.16 -13.20 2.27
N ALA A 59 7.70 -12.69 3.41
CA ALA A 59 6.27 -12.65 3.75
C ALA A 59 5.52 -11.72 2.81
N HIS A 60 6.06 -10.53 2.56
CA HIS A 60 5.48 -9.56 1.64
C HIS A 60 5.37 -10.08 0.20
N ALA A 61 6.34 -10.85 -0.28
CA ALA A 61 6.25 -11.49 -1.59
C ALA A 61 5.04 -12.44 -1.69
N LYS A 62 4.66 -13.10 -0.60
CA LYS A 62 3.45 -13.94 -0.54
C LYS A 62 2.18 -13.09 -0.54
N ASP A 63 2.17 -11.96 0.17
CA ASP A 63 1.07 -11.00 0.12
C ASP A 63 0.83 -10.50 -1.29
N LEU A 64 1.89 -10.08 -1.99
CA LEU A 64 1.81 -9.63 -3.38
C LEU A 64 1.24 -10.70 -4.32
N ALA A 65 1.52 -11.98 -4.07
CA ALA A 65 1.02 -13.08 -4.88
C ALA A 65 -0.50 -13.27 -4.77
N VAL A 66 -1.11 -12.92 -3.63
CA VAL A 66 -2.55 -13.15 -3.38
C VAL A 66 -3.38 -11.87 -3.25
N GLN A 67 -2.76 -10.70 -3.12
CA GLN A 67 -3.43 -9.42 -2.86
C GLN A 67 -4.58 -9.11 -3.83
N GLY A 68 -4.40 -9.42 -5.12
CA GLY A 68 -5.40 -9.18 -6.17
C GLY A 68 -6.70 -9.96 -5.96
N LYS A 69 -6.66 -11.11 -5.29
CA LYS A 69 -7.84 -11.92 -4.94
C LYS A 69 -8.79 -11.17 -4.00
N TYR A 70 -8.25 -10.28 -3.19
CA TYR A 70 -8.99 -9.54 -2.17
C TYR A 70 -9.12 -8.05 -2.49
N GLY A 71 -8.62 -7.60 -3.65
CA GLY A 71 -8.63 -6.18 -4.03
C GLY A 71 -7.78 -5.31 -3.10
N VAL A 72 -6.65 -5.85 -2.65
CA VAL A 72 -5.66 -5.13 -1.85
C VAL A 72 -4.47 -4.80 -2.76
N HIS A 73 -3.85 -3.64 -2.53
CA HIS A 73 -2.61 -3.23 -3.18
C HIS A 73 -1.62 -2.79 -2.11
N PHE A 74 -0.67 -3.64 -1.77
CA PHE A 74 0.44 -3.27 -0.90
C PHE A 74 1.40 -2.34 -1.65
N LEU A 75 1.82 -1.28 -0.97
CA LEU A 75 2.62 -0.20 -1.55
C LEU A 75 4.05 -0.21 -1.02
N LYS A 76 4.21 -0.20 0.31
CA LYS A 76 5.49 -0.14 1.02
C LYS A 76 5.37 -0.81 2.38
N TYR A 77 6.52 -1.14 2.96
CA TYR A 77 6.59 -1.55 4.36
C TYR A 77 7.87 -1.04 5.02
N TRP A 78 7.87 -1.04 6.35
CA TRP A 78 9.00 -0.64 7.18
C TRP A 78 9.16 -1.64 8.32
N VAL A 79 10.40 -2.00 8.61
CA VAL A 79 10.74 -3.02 9.61
C VAL A 79 11.60 -2.40 10.70
N ASP A 80 11.10 -2.41 11.93
CA ASP A 80 11.91 -2.20 13.13
C ASP A 80 12.40 -3.55 13.65
N GLU A 81 13.60 -3.93 13.26
CA GLU A 81 14.21 -5.21 13.72
C GLU A 81 14.50 -5.21 15.22
N THR A 82 14.72 -4.04 15.82
CA THR A 82 15.05 -3.89 17.24
C THR A 82 13.81 -4.07 18.11
N GLY A 83 12.73 -3.35 17.81
CA GLY A 83 11.45 -3.46 18.51
C GLY A 83 10.67 -4.70 18.11
N GLY A 84 10.87 -5.17 16.88
CA GLY A 84 10.14 -6.30 16.31
C GLY A 84 8.79 -5.90 15.73
N ASP A 85 8.69 -4.68 15.21
CA ASP A 85 7.48 -4.13 14.62
C ASP A 85 7.58 -4.05 13.09
N VAL A 86 6.47 -4.31 12.41
CA VAL A 86 6.35 -4.15 10.96
C VAL A 86 5.15 -3.26 10.65
N TYR A 87 5.36 -2.28 9.79
CA TYR A 87 4.36 -1.34 9.31
C TYR A 87 4.18 -1.53 7.82
N CYS A 88 2.96 -1.83 7.35
CA CYS A 88 2.65 -2.00 5.94
C CYS A 88 1.65 -0.96 5.47
N LEU A 89 1.97 -0.27 4.38
CA LEU A 89 1.05 0.67 3.71
C LEU A 89 0.38 -0.03 2.54
N SER A 90 -0.94 0.03 2.50
CA SER A 90 -1.73 -0.56 1.43
C SER A 90 -2.91 0.31 1.03
N SER A 91 -3.46 0.11 -0.18
CA SER A 91 -4.79 0.57 -0.55
C SER A 91 -5.76 -0.61 -0.61
N SER A 92 -6.98 -0.40 -0.11
CA SER A 92 -8.04 -1.40 -0.08
C SER A 92 -9.41 -0.75 0.07
N ALA A 93 -10.47 -1.51 -0.21
CA ALA A 93 -11.85 -1.09 0.08
C ALA A 93 -12.16 -1.13 1.59
N ASP A 94 -11.55 -2.06 2.33
CA ASP A 94 -11.80 -2.25 3.77
C ASP A 94 -10.66 -3.00 4.47
N THR A 95 -10.66 -2.96 5.79
CA THR A 95 -9.66 -3.62 6.66
C THR A 95 -9.77 -5.15 6.65
N GLN A 96 -10.95 -5.69 6.35
CA GLN A 96 -11.17 -7.14 6.33
C GLN A 96 -10.47 -7.79 5.12
N SER A 97 -10.42 -7.08 3.99
CA SER A 97 -9.69 -7.50 2.80
C SER A 97 -8.19 -7.62 3.07
N ILE A 98 -7.61 -6.66 3.81
CA ILE A 98 -6.21 -6.70 4.25
C ILE A 98 -5.97 -7.93 5.15
N ARG A 99 -6.79 -8.14 6.17
CA ARG A 99 -6.69 -9.30 7.07
C ARG A 99 -6.78 -10.64 6.32
N LYS A 100 -7.69 -10.75 5.34
CA LYS A 100 -7.84 -11.95 4.51
C LYS A 100 -6.61 -12.20 3.64
N THR A 101 -5.99 -11.15 3.11
CA THR A 101 -4.77 -11.26 2.33
C THR A 101 -3.63 -11.83 3.16
N HIS A 102 -3.35 -11.27 4.33
CA HIS A 102 -2.33 -11.78 5.24
C HIS A 102 -2.62 -13.21 5.72
N ALA A 103 -3.90 -13.52 6.02
CA ALA A 103 -4.30 -14.88 6.41
C ALA A 103 -4.01 -15.92 5.32
N ASP A 104 -4.30 -15.59 4.06
CA ASP A 104 -4.09 -16.48 2.90
C ASP A 104 -2.60 -16.57 2.50
N ALA A 105 -1.85 -15.48 2.65
CA ALA A 105 -0.46 -15.39 2.26
C ALA A 105 0.48 -16.15 3.20
N HIS A 106 0.38 -15.90 4.50
CA HIS A 106 1.34 -16.39 5.49
C HIS A 106 0.75 -16.62 6.90
N GLY A 107 -0.50 -16.25 7.13
CA GLY A 107 -1.20 -16.50 8.39
C GLY A 107 -0.93 -15.51 9.53
N LEU A 108 0.02 -14.57 9.38
CA LEU A 108 0.29 -13.55 10.39
C LEU A 108 -0.69 -12.38 10.20
N LEU A 109 -1.57 -12.18 11.15
CA LEU A 109 -2.56 -11.09 11.08
C LEU A 109 -2.00 -9.82 11.74
N PRO A 110 -2.30 -8.64 11.20
CA PRO A 110 -1.92 -7.39 11.84
C PRO A 110 -2.68 -7.19 13.16
N ASP A 111 -1.98 -6.66 14.14
CA ASP A 111 -2.56 -6.28 15.44
C ASP A 111 -3.48 -5.08 15.28
N GLN A 112 -3.07 -4.10 14.48
CA GLN A 112 -3.82 -2.88 14.23
C GLN A 112 -3.87 -2.56 12.74
N ILE A 113 -4.95 -1.92 12.29
CA ILE A 113 -5.09 -1.37 10.94
C ILE A 113 -5.73 0.00 11.05
N TYR A 114 -5.01 1.02 10.64
CA TYR A 114 -5.46 2.40 10.64
C TYR A 114 -5.87 2.84 9.24
N ALA A 115 -7.09 3.34 9.06
CA ALA A 115 -7.41 4.11 7.87
C ALA A 115 -6.69 5.46 7.98
N VAL A 116 -5.89 5.82 6.98
CA VAL A 116 -5.01 6.99 7.06
C VAL A 116 -5.20 7.95 5.90
N THR A 117 -4.90 9.22 6.15
CA THR A 117 -4.68 10.22 5.11
C THR A 117 -3.18 10.47 5.01
N GLU A 118 -2.63 10.41 3.80
CA GLU A 118 -1.20 10.64 3.55
C GLU A 118 -0.93 12.11 3.23
N GLY A 119 0.16 12.61 3.79
CA GLY A 119 0.82 13.82 3.34
C GLY A 119 2.24 13.48 2.88
N LYS A 120 2.66 14.06 1.76
CA LYS A 120 4.00 13.87 1.20
C LYS A 120 4.74 15.21 1.23
N GLU A 121 5.98 15.17 1.66
CA GLU A 121 6.80 16.37 1.81
C GLU A 121 8.00 16.38 0.89
N SER A 122 8.88 15.39 0.98
CA SER A 122 10.08 15.35 0.16
C SER A 122 10.38 13.97 -0.40
N ALA A 123 11.35 13.92 -1.31
CA ALA A 123 11.91 12.68 -1.80
C ALA A 123 13.03 12.19 -0.86
N VAL A 124 13.30 10.89 -0.90
CA VAL A 124 14.46 10.29 -0.25
C VAL A 124 15.74 10.98 -0.75
N ASN A 125 16.62 11.38 0.17
CA ASN A 125 17.82 12.14 -0.12
C ASN A 125 19.07 11.52 0.54
N GLY A 126 19.94 10.93 -0.28
CA GLY A 126 21.20 10.35 0.17
C GLY A 126 21.07 9.10 1.03
N GLU A 127 22.20 8.70 1.62
CA GLU A 127 22.33 7.52 2.49
C GLU A 127 22.18 7.91 3.97
N LYS A 128 20.97 8.06 4.44
CA LYS A 128 20.69 8.28 5.86
C LYS A 128 19.78 7.18 6.37
N ASN A 129 19.79 6.97 7.69
CA ASN A 129 18.87 6.04 8.33
C ASN A 129 17.43 6.56 8.22
N PHE A 130 16.49 5.63 8.06
CA PHE A 130 15.07 5.92 8.10
C PHE A 130 14.54 5.78 9.52
N TYR A 131 13.67 6.69 9.89
CA TYR A 131 12.96 6.67 11.17
C TYR A 131 11.47 6.79 10.93
N LEU A 132 10.70 5.95 11.63
CA LEU A 132 9.29 6.20 11.90
C LEU A 132 9.18 6.82 13.28
N ASP A 133 8.44 7.89 13.39
CA ASP A 133 8.04 8.45 14.67
C ASP A 133 6.51 8.50 14.77
N ILE A 134 6.00 8.28 16.01
CA ILE A 134 4.59 8.14 16.27
C ILE A 134 4.16 9.13 17.32
N HIS A 135 3.16 9.92 16.97
CA HIS A 135 2.47 10.83 17.88
C HIS A 135 1.08 10.27 18.20
N GLU A 136 0.81 10.06 19.48
CA GLU A 136 -0.47 9.59 19.97
C GLU A 136 -1.25 10.74 20.63
N PHE A 137 -2.33 11.17 20.00
CA PHE A 137 -3.18 12.27 20.49
C PHE A 137 -4.48 11.77 21.13
N GLY A 138 -4.77 10.47 21.07
CA GLY A 138 -6.04 9.89 21.43
C GLY A 138 -7.13 10.19 20.39
N ALA A 139 -8.31 9.61 20.56
CA ALA A 139 -9.36 9.61 19.54
C ALA A 139 -9.72 11.03 19.07
N GLU A 140 -9.68 11.23 17.75
CA GLU A 140 -10.22 12.39 17.00
C GLU A 140 -9.68 13.77 17.40
N LYS A 141 -8.44 13.86 17.89
CA LYS A 141 -7.89 15.14 18.38
C LYS A 141 -7.12 15.94 17.32
N VAL A 142 -6.72 15.33 16.19
CA VAL A 142 -5.97 16.00 15.13
C VAL A 142 -6.57 15.72 13.77
N THR A 143 -6.56 16.73 12.92
CA THR A 143 -6.95 16.60 11.50
C THR A 143 -5.71 16.59 10.62
N ALA A 144 -5.85 16.07 9.39
CA ALA A 144 -4.78 16.15 8.39
C ALA A 144 -4.32 17.59 8.13
N LYS A 145 -5.21 18.58 8.27
CA LYS A 145 -4.88 20.00 8.13
C LYS A 145 -4.00 20.49 9.28
N ASP A 146 -4.28 20.07 10.50
CA ASP A 146 -3.48 20.45 11.67
C ASP A 146 -2.07 19.87 11.58
N VAL A 147 -1.98 18.60 11.14
CA VAL A 147 -0.70 17.92 10.92
C VAL A 147 0.09 18.61 9.81
N ALA A 148 -0.53 18.91 8.68
CA ALA A 148 0.13 19.64 7.60
C ALA A 148 0.69 21.00 8.08
N ALA A 149 -0.05 21.71 8.94
CA ALA A 149 0.42 22.97 9.49
C ALA A 149 1.58 22.81 10.48
N ALA A 150 1.62 21.71 11.24
CA ALA A 150 2.75 21.38 12.11
C ALA A 150 3.99 21.04 11.29
N HIS A 151 3.85 20.20 10.28
CA HIS A 151 4.93 19.81 9.39
C HIS A 151 5.57 20.97 8.60
N GLN A 152 4.80 22.00 8.24
CA GLN A 152 5.40 23.22 7.65
C GLN A 152 6.41 23.88 8.60
N LYS A 153 6.25 23.76 9.92
CA LYS A 153 7.22 24.26 10.91
C LYS A 153 8.42 23.32 11.00
N ASP A 154 8.21 22.00 10.91
CA ASP A 154 9.30 21.03 10.87
C ASP A 154 10.22 21.28 9.67
N LEU A 155 9.65 21.45 8.48
CA LEU A 155 10.40 21.75 7.23
C LEU A 155 11.23 23.05 7.36
N ALA A 156 10.79 24.02 8.14
CA ALA A 156 11.52 25.26 8.34
C ALA A 156 12.81 25.09 9.16
N VAL A 157 12.92 24.02 9.96
CA VAL A 157 14.05 23.79 10.88
C VAL A 157 14.79 22.47 10.66
N GLU A 158 14.22 21.53 9.87
CA GLU A 158 14.77 20.18 9.68
C GLU A 158 16.22 20.17 9.20
N GLY A 159 16.57 21.07 8.27
CA GLY A 159 17.93 21.20 7.74
C GLY A 159 18.98 21.51 8.79
N LYS A 160 18.61 22.20 9.89
CA LYS A 160 19.51 22.51 11.03
C LYS A 160 20.01 21.25 11.72
N TYR A 161 19.18 20.21 11.74
CA TYR A 161 19.45 18.93 12.40
C TYR A 161 19.80 17.82 11.42
N GLY A 162 19.84 18.12 10.12
CA GLY A 162 20.11 17.13 9.07
C GLY A 162 18.96 16.13 8.87
N VAL A 163 17.77 16.49 9.29
CA VAL A 163 16.55 15.70 9.07
C VAL A 163 15.98 15.99 7.68
N ASN A 164 15.27 15.06 7.10
CA ASN A 164 14.52 15.18 5.87
C ASN A 164 13.20 14.42 6.04
N PHE A 165 12.10 15.12 6.25
CA PHE A 165 10.78 14.50 6.34
C PHE A 165 10.29 14.10 4.95
N ILE A 166 9.78 12.87 4.83
CA ILE A 166 9.43 12.26 3.55
C ILE A 166 7.91 12.17 3.39
N ASN A 167 7.25 11.51 4.35
CA ASN A 167 5.81 11.29 4.36
C ASN A 167 5.28 11.36 5.79
N TYR A 168 3.98 11.57 5.92
CA TYR A 168 3.25 11.35 7.16
C TYR A 168 1.86 10.77 6.89
N TRP A 169 1.32 10.02 7.84
CA TRP A 169 0.00 9.39 7.78
C TRP A 169 -0.80 9.75 9.01
N VAL A 170 -2.02 10.20 8.80
CA VAL A 170 -2.90 10.72 9.86
C VAL A 170 -4.13 9.84 9.99
N ASN A 171 -4.35 9.34 11.20
CA ASN A 171 -5.60 8.76 11.64
C ASN A 171 -6.08 9.51 12.88
N GLY A 172 -6.85 10.56 12.75
CA GLY A 172 -7.48 11.36 13.83
C GLY A 172 -6.87 11.35 15.22
N GLY A 173 -6.37 10.21 15.71
CA GLY A 173 -5.75 10.01 17.01
C GLY A 173 -4.26 9.64 16.96
N VAL A 174 -3.78 9.24 15.80
CA VAL A 174 -2.39 8.80 15.59
C VAL A 174 -1.82 9.49 14.37
N VAL A 175 -0.60 9.98 14.48
CA VAL A 175 0.19 10.47 13.35
C VAL A 175 1.49 9.67 13.30
N VAL A 176 1.79 9.11 12.15
CA VAL A 176 3.04 8.40 11.88
C VAL A 176 3.81 9.21 10.86
N CYS A 177 5.06 9.56 11.15
CA CYS A 177 5.93 10.31 10.26
C CYS A 177 7.11 9.47 9.83
N LEU A 178 7.48 9.56 8.56
CA LEU A 178 8.69 8.95 8.00
C LEU A 178 9.71 10.03 7.70
N SER A 179 10.89 9.85 8.23
CA SER A 179 12.01 10.76 7.99
C SER A 179 13.31 10.01 7.71
N GLN A 180 14.26 10.72 7.08
CA GLN A 180 15.67 10.36 7.08
C GLN A 180 16.41 11.29 8.05
N ALA A 181 17.25 10.72 8.91
CA ALA A 181 17.99 11.48 9.90
C ALA A 181 19.34 10.82 10.25
N PRO A 182 20.32 11.57 10.81
CA PRO A 182 21.53 10.95 11.33
C PRO A 182 21.27 10.06 12.53
N ASP A 183 20.33 10.43 13.39
CA ASP A 183 19.87 9.66 14.56
C ASP A 183 18.47 10.09 15.00
N SER A 184 17.86 9.35 15.92
CA SER A 184 16.53 9.64 16.48
C SER A 184 16.49 10.96 17.25
N LEU A 185 17.60 11.35 17.88
CA LEU A 185 17.68 12.60 18.64
C LEU A 185 17.56 13.83 17.74
N ALA A 186 18.05 13.75 16.49
CA ALA A 186 17.90 14.80 15.50
C ALA A 186 16.41 15.04 15.17
N VAL A 187 15.63 13.98 15.00
CA VAL A 187 14.17 14.07 14.76
C VAL A 187 13.47 14.71 15.96
N ILE A 188 13.76 14.23 17.17
CA ILE A 188 13.22 14.80 18.42
C ILE A 188 13.52 16.29 18.54
N LYS A 189 14.75 16.71 18.25
CA LYS A 189 15.14 18.12 18.31
C LYS A 189 14.40 18.97 17.29
N THR A 190 14.19 18.45 16.10
CA THR A 190 13.42 19.14 15.05
C THR A 190 12.00 19.40 15.51
N HIS A 191 11.26 18.40 15.92
CA HIS A 191 9.88 18.55 16.42
C HIS A 191 9.81 19.47 17.64
N LYS A 192 10.76 19.34 18.56
CA LYS A 192 10.79 20.19 19.76
C LYS A 192 10.98 21.67 19.43
N GLU A 193 11.86 22.00 18.49
CA GLU A 193 12.09 23.39 18.05
C GLU A 193 10.93 23.90 17.19
N ALA A 194 10.38 23.07 16.30
CA ALA A 194 9.36 23.47 15.35
C ALA A 194 8.02 23.81 16.00
N HIS A 195 7.54 22.94 16.87
CA HIS A 195 6.19 23.05 17.43
C HIS A 195 6.03 22.48 18.86
N GLY A 196 7.07 21.87 19.42
CA GLY A 196 7.08 21.35 20.78
C GLY A 196 6.40 20.00 20.99
N LEU A 197 5.77 19.42 19.98
CA LEU A 197 5.14 18.09 20.06
C LEU A 197 6.21 17.03 19.77
N VAL A 198 6.65 16.34 20.80
CA VAL A 198 7.65 15.28 20.68
C VAL A 198 6.94 13.93 20.52
N PRO A 199 7.38 13.06 19.61
CA PRO A 199 6.76 11.75 19.42
C PRO A 199 6.90 10.87 20.65
N GLN A 200 5.90 10.03 20.93
CA GLN A 200 5.92 9.05 22.01
C GLN A 200 6.82 7.86 21.67
N HIS A 201 6.86 7.49 20.38
CA HIS A 201 7.70 6.41 19.89
C HIS A 201 8.52 6.91 18.71
N ILE A 202 9.76 6.47 18.62
CA ILE A 202 10.63 6.69 17.48
C ILE A 202 11.51 5.48 17.29
N MET A 203 11.54 4.95 16.08
CA MET A 203 12.27 3.74 15.75
C MET A 203 13.04 3.89 14.44
N GLN A 204 14.24 3.32 14.41
CA GLN A 204 14.97 3.18 13.17
C GLN A 204 14.38 2.01 12.37
N VAL A 205 14.07 2.22 11.12
CA VAL A 205 13.41 1.23 10.28
C VAL A 205 14.19 0.96 8.98
N LYS A 206 14.00 -0.25 8.45
CA LYS A 206 14.44 -0.64 7.11
C LYS A 206 13.24 -0.59 6.18
N PRO A 207 13.23 0.27 5.14
CA PRO A 207 12.15 0.31 4.17
C PRO A 207 12.23 -0.87 3.21
N GLY A 208 11.06 -1.34 2.76
CA GLY A 208 10.93 -2.25 1.64
C GLY A 208 9.82 -1.81 0.69
N GLU A 209 9.96 -2.18 -0.57
CA GLU A 209 9.03 -1.86 -1.65
C GLU A 209 8.71 -3.12 -2.46
N LYS A 210 7.77 -2.99 -3.42
CA LYS A 210 7.44 -4.04 -4.40
C LYS A 210 8.66 -4.43 -5.23
#